data_a7072a59337fa757b51e873e31294335
#
_entry.id   a7072a59337fa757b51e873e31294335
#
_cell.length_a   1.000
_cell.length_b   1.000
_cell.length_c   1.000
_cell.angle_alpha   90.00
_cell.angle_beta   90.00
_cell.angle_gamma   90.00
#
_symmetry.space_group_name_H-M   'P 1'
#
loop_
_entity.id
_entity.type
_entity.pdbx_description
1 polymer ?
#
loop_
_entity_poly.entity_id
_entity_poly.type
_entity_poly.pdbx_seq_one_letter_code
_entity_poly.pdbx_strand_id
1 'polypeptide(L)'
;MGKNMNRSTSDFIVRARELELQAMQHLAARAALVEVIGKLVHALQWERGASSIYLASGGRSFDAERTEVVALAEPLAQALRTAFAAQLDAGSAASAQMVSTMGWVLLDLDSLGPLRAAIAQKAPSVGDAMGGFSRVIAGLIELVFQLADGATDPAISRLLVTLVHLLQVKEAAGQERAVGASLLACGVCSELAQQRFIHLINAQERAGDVLLDFIDADLRPHWDDAQNSPNTAQLERLRRGLCMAKVDQVLDAAQSTVWFDVSSKRLADLGVLEAALTARLQANCQAAIAAARQDLADSTGLVQRLRQNPSPHAQAADRYFSEEGQPASVPVLATKGDAAPAADAGQAVAASSRIASLQDLLQQQTDKLAQTEQELRKAKQAIHDRKVIERAKGALMSRLGMTEDAAYRALQKAAMDHNKRLLDVAEATLALTDIALANTQASPSNLTQPASGTP
;
A
#
# COMPACT_ATOMS: atom_id res chain seq x y z
N MET A 1 -45.40 -20.12 -4.85
CA MET A 1 -44.86 -21.42 -5.31
C MET A 1 -43.42 -21.22 -5.76
N GLY A 2 -42.47 -21.49 -4.88
CA GLY A 2 -41.04 -21.34 -5.15
C GLY A 2 -40.55 -22.49 -6.03
N LYS A 3 -40.07 -22.20 -7.21
CA LYS A 3 -39.24 -23.11 -8.00
C LYS A 3 -37.97 -23.42 -7.21
N ASN A 4 -37.92 -24.54 -6.54
CA ASN A 4 -36.67 -25.18 -6.14
C ASN A 4 -35.92 -25.53 -7.45
N MET A 5 -35.16 -24.63 -8.00
CA MET A 5 -34.23 -24.90 -9.09
C MET A 5 -33.08 -25.70 -8.48
N ASN A 6 -33.09 -27.00 -8.73
CA ASN A 6 -31.97 -27.88 -8.47
C ASN A 6 -30.81 -27.38 -9.36
N ARG A 7 -29.94 -26.54 -8.82
CA ARG A 7 -28.77 -26.02 -9.56
C ARG A 7 -27.80 -27.17 -9.81
N SER A 8 -27.34 -27.30 -11.03
CA SER A 8 -26.37 -28.32 -11.41
C SER A 8 -24.96 -27.94 -10.90
N THR A 9 -24.07 -28.92 -10.78
CA THR A 9 -22.64 -28.63 -10.47
C THR A 9 -22.05 -27.64 -11.46
N SER A 10 -22.45 -27.73 -12.73
CA SER A 10 -22.01 -26.78 -13.77
C SER A 10 -22.42 -25.34 -13.46
N ASP A 11 -23.63 -25.11 -12.91
CA ASP A 11 -24.12 -23.78 -12.56
C ASP A 11 -23.25 -23.14 -11.44
N PHE A 12 -22.83 -23.96 -10.46
CA PHE A 12 -21.92 -23.47 -9.41
C PHE A 12 -20.54 -23.12 -9.95
N ILE A 13 -20.00 -23.93 -10.86
CA ILE A 13 -18.69 -23.70 -11.49
C ILE A 13 -18.73 -22.42 -12.33
N VAL A 14 -19.73 -22.26 -13.19
CA VAL A 14 -19.90 -21.06 -14.01
C VAL A 14 -20.06 -19.84 -13.11
N ARG A 15 -20.89 -19.92 -12.07
CA ARG A 15 -21.11 -18.82 -11.13
C ARG A 15 -19.84 -18.43 -10.37
N ALA A 16 -19.02 -19.40 -9.99
CA ALA A 16 -17.73 -19.12 -9.35
C ALA A 16 -16.82 -18.31 -10.30
N ARG A 17 -16.75 -18.68 -11.58
CA ARG A 17 -15.96 -17.93 -12.57
C ARG A 17 -16.52 -16.55 -12.89
N GLU A 18 -17.82 -16.38 -12.89
CA GLU A 18 -18.45 -15.05 -13.00
C GLU A 18 -18.04 -14.15 -11.83
N LEU A 19 -18.03 -14.67 -10.60
CA LEU A 19 -17.62 -13.94 -9.41
C LEU A 19 -16.12 -13.60 -9.45
N GLU A 20 -15.29 -14.54 -9.90
CA GLU A 20 -13.85 -14.27 -10.12
C GLU A 20 -13.65 -13.16 -11.15
N LEU A 21 -14.36 -13.21 -12.28
CA LEU A 21 -14.30 -12.15 -13.30
C LEU A 21 -14.72 -10.78 -12.71
N GLN A 22 -15.80 -10.73 -11.95
CA GLN A 22 -16.25 -9.53 -11.27
C GLN A 22 -15.17 -9.00 -10.30
N ALA A 23 -14.58 -9.88 -9.50
CA ALA A 23 -13.51 -9.51 -8.58
C ALA A 23 -12.29 -8.92 -9.32
N MET A 24 -11.89 -9.52 -10.47
CA MET A 24 -10.80 -8.99 -11.30
C MET A 24 -11.14 -7.65 -11.94
N GLN A 25 -12.39 -7.43 -12.36
CA GLN A 25 -12.83 -6.13 -12.88
C GLN A 25 -12.80 -5.04 -11.80
N HIS A 26 -13.23 -5.35 -10.58
CA HIS A 26 -13.12 -4.43 -9.45
C HIS A 26 -11.65 -4.12 -9.13
N LEU A 27 -10.78 -5.12 -9.19
CA LEU A 27 -9.35 -4.93 -8.95
C LEU A 27 -8.70 -4.04 -10.03
N ALA A 28 -9.08 -4.21 -11.31
CA ALA A 28 -8.62 -3.34 -12.39
C ALA A 28 -9.10 -1.89 -12.21
N ALA A 29 -10.34 -1.68 -11.77
CA ALA A 29 -10.85 -0.34 -11.45
C ALA A 29 -10.10 0.30 -10.27
N ARG A 30 -9.72 -0.50 -9.27
CA ARG A 30 -8.86 -0.06 -8.16
C ARG A 30 -7.44 0.28 -8.62
N ALA A 31 -6.86 -0.50 -9.52
CA ALA A 31 -5.55 -0.21 -10.11
C ALA A 31 -5.54 1.13 -10.87
N ALA A 32 -6.61 1.44 -11.60
CA ALA A 32 -6.78 2.75 -12.24
C ALA A 32 -6.89 3.89 -11.22
N LEU A 33 -7.59 3.66 -10.11
CA LEU A 33 -7.66 4.65 -9.01
C LEU A 33 -6.29 4.89 -8.38
N VAL A 34 -5.46 3.86 -8.20
CA VAL A 34 -4.09 3.99 -7.68
C VAL A 34 -3.24 4.89 -8.57
N GLU A 35 -3.39 4.81 -9.90
CA GLU A 35 -2.68 5.69 -10.84
C GLU A 35 -3.06 7.16 -10.65
N VAL A 36 -4.37 7.45 -10.50
CA VAL A 36 -4.86 8.82 -10.24
C VAL A 36 -4.32 9.35 -8.92
N ILE A 37 -4.34 8.51 -7.88
CA ILE A 37 -3.78 8.85 -6.56
C ILE A 37 -2.28 9.16 -6.67
N GLY A 38 -1.49 8.32 -7.34
CA GLY A 38 -0.06 8.52 -7.49
C GLY A 38 0.29 9.85 -8.17
N LYS A 39 -0.43 10.21 -9.24
CA LYS A 39 -0.26 11.51 -9.93
C LYS A 39 -0.59 12.70 -9.02
N LEU A 40 -1.67 12.61 -8.26
CA LEU A 40 -2.06 13.68 -7.33
C LEU A 40 -1.06 13.80 -6.17
N VAL A 41 -0.63 12.68 -5.59
CA VAL A 41 0.41 12.67 -4.53
C VAL A 41 1.67 13.36 -5.03
N HIS A 42 2.12 13.04 -6.26
CA HIS A 42 3.30 13.68 -6.84
C HIS A 42 3.15 15.20 -6.98
N ALA A 43 2.00 15.67 -7.48
CA ALA A 43 1.71 17.10 -7.60
C ALA A 43 1.67 17.79 -6.23
N LEU A 44 1.01 17.19 -5.23
CA LEU A 44 0.94 17.74 -3.87
C LEU A 44 2.29 17.74 -3.16
N GLN A 45 3.15 16.74 -3.40
CA GLN A 45 4.52 16.72 -2.89
C GLN A 45 5.34 17.87 -3.47
N TRP A 46 5.15 18.18 -4.75
CA TRP A 46 5.82 19.32 -5.37
C TRP A 46 5.29 20.66 -4.81
N GLU A 47 3.96 20.81 -4.74
CA GLU A 47 3.30 21.99 -4.17
C GLU A 47 3.76 22.26 -2.74
N ARG A 48 3.84 21.22 -1.89
CA ARG A 48 4.38 21.29 -0.53
C ARG A 48 5.80 21.82 -0.51
N GLY A 49 6.66 21.32 -1.39
CA GLY A 49 8.05 21.77 -1.49
C GLY A 49 8.18 23.23 -1.92
N ALA A 50 7.48 23.62 -2.98
CA ALA A 50 7.48 24.99 -3.49
C ALA A 50 6.92 25.98 -2.44
N SER A 51 5.82 25.62 -1.78
CA SER A 51 5.19 26.41 -0.72
C SER A 51 6.12 26.57 0.49
N SER A 52 6.91 25.55 0.83
CA SER A 52 7.86 25.61 1.93
C SER A 52 8.97 26.65 1.66
N ILE A 53 9.51 26.67 0.45
CA ILE A 53 10.53 27.66 0.05
C ILE A 53 9.92 29.06 -0.04
N TYR A 54 8.72 29.18 -0.61
CA TYR A 54 8.01 30.44 -0.67
C TYR A 54 7.84 31.08 0.71
N LEU A 55 7.35 30.31 1.68
CA LEU A 55 7.17 30.78 3.06
C LEU A 55 8.50 31.07 3.76
N ALA A 56 9.48 30.16 3.65
CA ALA A 56 10.81 30.33 4.26
C ALA A 56 11.56 31.55 3.73
N SER A 57 11.39 31.87 2.43
CA SER A 57 11.99 33.07 1.81
C SER A 57 11.21 34.36 2.08
N GLY A 58 10.09 34.29 2.81
CA GLY A 58 9.18 35.45 3.00
C GLY A 58 8.49 35.90 1.71
N GLY A 59 8.27 34.95 0.76
CA GLY A 59 7.59 35.20 -0.51
C GLY A 59 8.52 35.73 -1.62
N ARG A 60 9.83 35.67 -1.44
CA ARG A 60 10.82 36.18 -2.42
C ARG A 60 11.16 35.20 -3.52
N SER A 61 10.90 33.90 -3.31
CA SER A 61 11.25 32.81 -4.22
C SER A 61 10.11 31.81 -4.34
N PHE A 62 9.99 31.14 -5.50
CA PHE A 62 9.05 30.04 -5.77
C PHE A 62 7.55 30.44 -5.84
N ASP A 63 7.22 31.69 -6.10
CA ASP A 63 5.82 32.11 -6.28
C ASP A 63 5.25 31.63 -7.61
N ALA A 64 6.01 31.73 -8.70
CA ALA A 64 5.63 31.27 -10.03
C ALA A 64 5.50 29.75 -10.05
N GLU A 65 6.51 29.03 -9.55
CA GLU A 65 6.54 27.56 -9.48
C GLU A 65 5.37 27.01 -8.64
N ARG A 66 5.06 27.67 -7.51
CA ARG A 66 3.92 27.34 -6.67
C ARG A 66 2.60 27.49 -7.44
N THR A 67 2.43 28.57 -8.17
CA THR A 67 1.22 28.86 -8.95
C THR A 67 1.04 27.83 -10.07
N GLU A 68 2.11 27.47 -10.75
CA GLU A 68 2.09 26.45 -11.80
C GLU A 68 1.68 25.07 -11.26
N VAL A 69 2.25 24.67 -10.14
CA VAL A 69 1.94 23.36 -9.53
C VAL A 69 0.51 23.28 -9.01
N VAL A 70 -0.04 24.36 -8.45
CA VAL A 70 -1.45 24.44 -8.06
C VAL A 70 -2.35 24.21 -9.27
N ALA A 71 -2.04 24.82 -10.42
CA ALA A 71 -2.78 24.64 -11.66
C ALA A 71 -2.72 23.19 -12.19
N LEU A 72 -1.62 22.47 -11.94
CA LEU A 72 -1.48 21.05 -12.27
C LEU A 72 -2.22 20.13 -11.30
N ALA A 73 -2.28 20.46 -10.02
CA ALA A 73 -2.92 19.63 -8.99
C ALA A 73 -4.46 19.67 -9.07
N GLU A 74 -5.05 20.78 -9.47
CA GLU A 74 -6.51 20.97 -9.48
C GLU A 74 -7.25 19.96 -10.39
N PRO A 75 -6.86 19.76 -11.67
CA PRO A 75 -7.52 18.76 -12.52
C PRO A 75 -7.30 17.33 -12.02
N LEU A 76 -6.19 17.03 -11.34
CA LEU A 76 -5.94 15.72 -10.74
C LEU A 76 -6.84 15.48 -9.51
N ALA A 77 -7.07 16.50 -8.69
CA ALA A 77 -8.03 16.43 -7.59
C ALA A 77 -9.46 16.20 -8.10
N GLN A 78 -9.85 16.85 -9.21
CA GLN A 78 -11.14 16.63 -9.84
C GLN A 78 -11.25 15.22 -10.45
N ALA A 79 -10.19 14.71 -11.08
CA ALA A 79 -10.16 13.34 -11.60
C ALA A 79 -10.32 12.31 -10.46
N LEU A 80 -9.71 12.56 -9.29
CA LEU A 80 -9.89 11.71 -8.11
C LEU A 80 -11.33 11.70 -7.62
N ARG A 81 -12.00 12.87 -7.55
CA ARG A 81 -13.42 12.97 -7.16
C ARG A 81 -14.31 12.16 -8.10
N THR A 82 -14.06 12.26 -9.41
CA THR A 82 -14.77 11.47 -10.42
C THR A 82 -14.52 9.96 -10.24
N ALA A 83 -13.29 9.57 -9.99
CA ALA A 83 -12.96 8.17 -9.74
C ALA A 83 -13.60 7.62 -8.45
N PHE A 84 -13.70 8.43 -7.40
CA PHE A 84 -14.42 8.06 -6.17
C PHE A 84 -15.92 7.87 -6.41
N ALA A 85 -16.55 8.78 -7.14
CA ALA A 85 -17.97 8.64 -7.51
C ALA A 85 -18.22 7.34 -8.28
N ALA A 86 -17.38 7.02 -9.26
CA ALA A 86 -17.47 5.77 -10.01
C ALA A 86 -17.31 4.51 -9.12
N GLN A 87 -16.55 4.57 -8.04
CA GLN A 87 -16.45 3.47 -7.08
C GLN A 87 -17.73 3.28 -6.26
N LEU A 88 -18.53 4.31 -6.03
CA LEU A 88 -19.80 4.20 -5.31
C LEU A 88 -20.91 3.65 -6.20
N ASP A 89 -20.95 4.02 -7.49
CA ASP A 89 -22.03 3.67 -8.43
C ASP A 89 -21.95 2.22 -8.94
N ALA A 90 -20.79 1.63 -8.96
CA ALA A 90 -20.53 0.34 -9.64
C ALA A 90 -21.04 -0.92 -8.90
N GLY A 91 -21.88 -0.80 -7.89
CA GLY A 91 -22.24 -1.96 -7.03
C GLY A 91 -20.97 -2.58 -6.42
N SER A 92 -19.99 -1.73 -6.15
CA SER A 92 -18.63 -2.06 -5.89
C SER A 92 -18.50 -2.82 -4.56
N ALA A 93 -17.61 -3.79 -4.54
CA ALA A 93 -17.13 -4.45 -3.32
C ALA A 93 -16.29 -3.49 -2.45
N ALA A 94 -16.60 -2.18 -2.44
CA ALA A 94 -15.95 -1.20 -1.58
C ALA A 94 -16.33 -1.48 -0.12
N SER A 95 -15.34 -1.67 0.73
CA SER A 95 -15.57 -1.84 2.17
C SER A 95 -16.03 -0.50 2.77
N ALA A 96 -16.80 -0.56 3.86
CA ALA A 96 -17.20 0.63 4.61
C ALA A 96 -15.98 1.48 5.03
N GLN A 97 -14.86 0.83 5.37
CA GLN A 97 -13.62 1.49 5.72
C GLN A 97 -13.03 2.28 4.53
N MET A 98 -13.01 1.68 3.34
CA MET A 98 -12.53 2.35 2.12
C MET A 98 -13.38 3.58 1.79
N VAL A 99 -14.72 3.47 1.85
CA VAL A 99 -15.63 4.59 1.61
C VAL A 99 -15.43 5.69 2.65
N SER A 100 -15.24 5.32 3.92
CA SER A 100 -14.93 6.28 4.98
C SER A 100 -13.60 7.01 4.72
N THR A 101 -12.55 6.29 4.32
CA THR A 101 -11.25 6.91 3.98
C THR A 101 -11.38 7.84 2.77
N MET A 102 -12.15 7.47 1.74
CA MET A 102 -12.46 8.36 0.61
C MET A 102 -13.12 9.66 1.09
N GLY A 103 -14.08 9.56 2.01
CA GLY A 103 -14.73 10.73 2.62
C GLY A 103 -13.75 11.65 3.35
N TRP A 104 -12.84 11.08 4.16
CA TRP A 104 -11.81 11.85 4.83
C TRP A 104 -10.83 12.51 3.86
N VAL A 105 -10.41 11.80 2.82
CA VAL A 105 -9.55 12.37 1.76
C VAL A 105 -10.23 13.54 1.06
N LEU A 106 -11.54 13.47 0.80
CA LEU A 106 -12.28 14.58 0.20
C LEU A 106 -12.32 15.81 1.12
N LEU A 107 -12.55 15.62 2.41
CA LEU A 107 -12.50 16.70 3.41
C LEU A 107 -11.12 17.37 3.47
N ASP A 108 -10.06 16.55 3.45
CA ASP A 108 -8.70 17.05 3.45
C ASP A 108 -8.36 17.80 2.15
N LEU A 109 -8.84 17.34 0.98
CA LEU A 109 -8.71 18.06 -0.29
C LEU A 109 -9.44 19.40 -0.28
N ASP A 110 -10.62 19.46 0.34
CA ASP A 110 -11.38 20.71 0.49
C ASP A 110 -10.63 21.72 1.36
N SER A 111 -9.80 21.26 2.30
CA SER A 111 -8.96 22.12 3.15
C SER A 111 -7.79 22.77 2.40
N LEU A 112 -7.41 22.28 1.22
CA LEU A 112 -6.30 22.83 0.44
C LEU A 112 -6.58 24.24 -0.09
N GLY A 113 -7.81 24.54 -0.47
CA GLY A 113 -8.17 25.90 -0.94
C GLY A 113 -7.88 26.98 0.10
N PRO A 114 -8.43 26.89 1.32
CA PRO A 114 -8.09 27.79 2.43
C PRO A 114 -6.59 27.81 2.76
N LEU A 115 -5.91 26.66 2.76
CA LEU A 115 -4.47 26.57 3.02
C LEU A 115 -3.67 27.35 1.96
N ARG A 116 -3.97 27.19 0.68
CA ARG A 116 -3.34 27.90 -0.43
C ARG A 116 -3.52 29.42 -0.32
N ALA A 117 -4.72 29.85 0.06
CA ALA A 117 -5.01 31.27 0.31
C ALA A 117 -4.19 31.83 1.49
N ALA A 118 -4.10 31.07 2.58
CA ALA A 118 -3.29 31.45 3.73
C ALA A 118 -1.79 31.52 3.41
N ILE A 119 -1.27 30.56 2.62
CA ILE A 119 0.13 30.56 2.15
C ILE A 119 0.42 31.79 1.30
N ALA A 120 -0.48 32.17 0.37
CA ALA A 120 -0.32 33.38 -0.43
C ALA A 120 -0.22 34.66 0.43
N GLN A 121 -0.91 34.68 1.55
CA GLN A 121 -0.83 35.75 2.55
C GLN A 121 0.35 35.61 3.51
N LYS A 122 1.14 34.55 3.41
CA LYS A 122 2.26 34.24 4.31
C LYS A 122 1.83 34.11 5.78
N ALA A 123 0.58 33.69 6.02
CA ALA A 123 0.03 33.59 7.37
C ALA A 123 0.51 32.35 8.15
N PRO A 124 0.59 31.13 7.56
CA PRO A 124 1.03 29.95 8.30
C PRO A 124 2.55 29.88 8.42
N SER A 125 3.01 29.18 9.46
CA SER A 125 4.41 28.77 9.51
C SER A 125 4.71 27.72 8.42
N VAL A 126 6.00 27.55 8.07
CA VAL A 126 6.43 26.50 7.14
C VAL A 126 5.97 25.11 7.64
N GLY A 127 6.08 24.87 8.95
CA GLY A 127 5.69 23.63 9.59
C GLY A 127 4.20 23.33 9.46
N ASP A 128 3.34 24.32 9.67
CA ASP A 128 1.89 24.17 9.57
C ASP A 128 1.46 23.92 8.10
N ALA A 129 2.04 24.63 7.16
CA ALA A 129 1.79 24.42 5.73
C ALA A 129 2.21 23.02 5.29
N MET A 130 3.41 22.58 5.68
CA MET A 130 3.89 21.21 5.42
C MET A 130 2.94 20.17 6.03
N GLY A 131 2.49 20.38 7.27
CA GLY A 131 1.55 19.49 7.96
C GLY A 131 0.23 19.33 7.21
N GLY A 132 -0.31 20.43 6.67
CA GLY A 132 -1.54 20.43 5.88
C GLY A 132 -1.43 19.53 4.64
N PHE A 133 -0.40 19.74 3.81
CA PHE A 133 -0.17 18.88 2.64
C PHE A 133 0.13 17.42 3.01
N SER A 134 0.97 17.20 4.03
CA SER A 134 1.34 15.84 4.45
C SER A 134 0.14 15.04 4.94
N ARG A 135 -0.85 15.66 5.56
CA ARG A 135 -2.11 15.01 5.98
C ARG A 135 -2.90 14.51 4.77
N VAL A 136 -3.10 15.35 3.75
CA VAL A 136 -3.78 14.94 2.50
C VAL A 136 -3.04 13.78 1.84
N ILE A 137 -1.72 13.89 1.69
CA ILE A 137 -0.88 12.86 1.08
C ILE A 137 -0.96 11.54 1.88
N ALA A 138 -0.92 11.60 3.21
CA ALA A 138 -1.03 10.43 4.06
C ALA A 138 -2.39 9.72 3.87
N GLY A 139 -3.49 10.46 3.80
CA GLY A 139 -4.82 9.90 3.51
C GLY A 139 -4.89 9.21 2.15
N LEU A 140 -4.27 9.80 1.13
CA LEU A 140 -4.16 9.21 -0.21
C LEU A 140 -3.34 7.91 -0.21
N ILE A 141 -2.20 7.88 0.48
CA ILE A 141 -1.36 6.68 0.60
C ILE A 141 -2.09 5.60 1.41
N GLU A 142 -2.77 5.95 2.50
CA GLU A 142 -3.59 5.01 3.28
C GLU A 142 -4.67 4.35 2.41
N LEU A 143 -5.29 5.11 1.50
CA LEU A 143 -6.26 4.55 0.56
C LEU A 143 -5.61 3.52 -0.37
N VAL A 144 -4.39 3.75 -0.85
CA VAL A 144 -3.65 2.77 -1.67
C VAL A 144 -3.40 1.48 -0.87
N PHE A 145 -3.08 1.56 0.42
CA PHE A 145 -2.95 0.39 1.29
C PHE A 145 -4.25 -0.42 1.36
N GLN A 146 -5.38 0.26 1.54
CA GLN A 146 -6.68 -0.42 1.63
C GLN A 146 -7.08 -1.08 0.31
N LEU A 147 -6.68 -0.49 -0.82
CA LEU A 147 -6.88 -1.09 -2.15
C LEU A 147 -6.05 -2.36 -2.33
N ALA A 148 -4.83 -2.39 -1.77
CA ALA A 148 -3.94 -3.53 -1.83
C ALA A 148 -4.42 -4.73 -1.00
N ASP A 149 -5.06 -4.49 0.14
CA ASP A 149 -5.54 -5.52 1.07
C ASP A 149 -6.60 -6.46 0.47
N GLY A 150 -7.33 -6.00 -0.56
CA GLY A 150 -8.36 -6.77 -1.25
C GLY A 150 -7.88 -7.67 -2.40
N ALA A 151 -6.58 -7.68 -2.74
CA ALA A 151 -6.07 -8.46 -3.84
C ALA A 151 -5.91 -9.93 -3.44
N THR A 152 -6.51 -10.84 -4.25
CA THR A 152 -6.42 -12.30 -4.05
C THR A 152 -5.35 -12.95 -4.92
N ASP A 153 -4.96 -12.29 -6.01
CA ASP A 153 -3.91 -12.77 -6.91
C ASP A 153 -2.53 -12.45 -6.32
N PRO A 154 -1.63 -13.45 -6.16
CA PRO A 154 -0.31 -13.25 -5.55
C PRO A 154 0.59 -12.28 -6.32
N ALA A 155 0.57 -12.33 -7.66
CA ALA A 155 1.40 -11.46 -8.50
C ALA A 155 0.94 -10.00 -8.38
N ILE A 156 -0.37 -9.77 -8.37
CA ILE A 156 -0.95 -8.44 -8.20
C ILE A 156 -0.71 -7.93 -6.77
N SER A 157 -0.86 -8.78 -5.75
CA SER A 157 -0.57 -8.41 -4.35
C SER A 157 0.88 -7.98 -4.18
N ARG A 158 1.82 -8.70 -4.79
CA ARG A 158 3.25 -8.38 -4.76
C ARG A 158 3.55 -7.02 -5.37
N LEU A 159 3.00 -6.73 -6.55
CA LEU A 159 3.13 -5.42 -7.22
C LEU A 159 2.55 -4.29 -6.35
N LEU A 160 1.40 -4.50 -5.72
CA LEU A 160 0.77 -3.51 -4.84
C LEU A 160 1.61 -3.25 -3.59
N VAL A 161 2.21 -4.28 -2.97
CA VAL A 161 3.13 -4.11 -1.83
C VAL A 161 4.35 -3.30 -2.26
N THR A 162 4.96 -3.65 -3.41
CA THR A 162 6.10 -2.90 -3.96
C THR A 162 5.74 -1.43 -4.19
N LEU A 163 4.58 -1.17 -4.80
CA LEU A 163 4.10 0.19 -5.08
C LEU A 163 3.86 1.00 -3.80
N VAL A 164 3.23 0.39 -2.80
CA VAL A 164 2.99 1.03 -1.51
C VAL A 164 4.30 1.47 -0.85
N HIS A 165 5.30 0.59 -0.81
CA HIS A 165 6.60 0.93 -0.22
C HIS A 165 7.35 1.97 -1.06
N LEU A 166 7.21 1.95 -2.39
CA LEU A 166 7.73 3.02 -3.25
C LEU A 166 7.09 4.38 -2.93
N LEU A 167 5.77 4.43 -2.74
CA LEU A 167 5.08 5.66 -2.35
C LEU A 167 5.55 6.18 -0.99
N GLN A 168 5.88 5.29 -0.05
CA GLN A 168 6.46 5.67 1.24
C GLN A 168 7.89 6.24 1.08
N VAL A 169 8.74 5.61 0.26
CA VAL A 169 10.06 6.15 -0.09
C VAL A 169 9.92 7.55 -0.68
N LYS A 170 9.02 7.72 -1.64
CA LYS A 170 8.76 9.00 -2.30
C LYS A 170 8.21 10.05 -1.33
N GLU A 171 7.31 9.67 -0.42
CA GLU A 171 6.77 10.61 0.57
C GLU A 171 7.86 11.05 1.55
N ALA A 172 8.66 10.13 2.08
CA ALA A 172 9.78 10.48 2.94
C ALA A 172 10.82 11.36 2.22
N ALA A 173 11.12 11.08 0.94
CA ALA A 173 11.99 11.91 0.11
C ALA A 173 11.39 13.29 -0.19
N GLY A 174 10.08 13.38 -0.41
CA GLY A 174 9.37 14.65 -0.61
C GLY A 174 9.35 15.52 0.66
N GLN A 175 9.19 14.92 1.83
CA GLN A 175 9.31 15.62 3.11
C GLN A 175 10.76 16.03 3.36
N GLU A 176 11.73 15.17 3.10
CA GLU A 176 13.16 15.49 3.21
C GLU A 176 13.53 16.69 2.31
N ARG A 177 13.05 16.70 1.06
CA ARG A 177 13.24 17.83 0.16
C ARG A 177 12.75 19.15 0.78
N ALA A 178 11.54 19.13 1.34
CA ALA A 178 10.94 20.33 1.94
C ALA A 178 11.68 20.77 3.21
N VAL A 179 12.06 19.84 4.10
CA VAL A 179 12.81 20.13 5.32
C VAL A 179 14.20 20.66 4.98
N GLY A 180 14.95 20.01 4.09
CA GLY A 180 16.29 20.43 3.68
C GLY A 180 16.29 21.79 2.99
N ALA A 181 15.32 22.05 2.09
CA ALA A 181 15.16 23.33 1.43
C ALA A 181 14.86 24.46 2.43
N SER A 182 13.95 24.21 3.37
CA SER A 182 13.60 25.16 4.43
C SER A 182 14.80 25.44 5.35
N LEU A 183 15.53 24.41 5.76
CA LEU A 183 16.69 24.51 6.63
C LEU A 183 17.79 25.37 6.00
N LEU A 184 18.08 25.14 4.72
CA LEU A 184 19.04 25.98 3.96
C LEU A 184 18.50 27.37 3.76
N ALA A 185 17.25 27.57 3.38
CA ALA A 185 16.65 28.87 3.16
C ALA A 185 16.62 29.76 4.44
N CYS A 186 16.45 29.14 5.62
CA CYS A 186 16.54 29.81 6.91
C CYS A 186 17.98 30.24 7.25
N GLY A 187 18.97 29.60 6.64
CA GLY A 187 20.39 29.95 6.82
C GLY A 187 21.00 29.55 8.15
N VAL A 188 20.28 28.82 9.01
CA VAL A 188 20.75 28.35 10.33
C VAL A 188 20.31 26.94 10.57
N CYS A 189 21.20 26.06 11.03
CA CYS A 189 20.92 24.68 11.35
C CYS A 189 20.23 24.57 12.71
N SER A 190 18.91 24.25 12.73
CA SER A 190 18.21 23.94 13.97
C SER A 190 18.29 22.44 14.27
N GLU A 191 18.48 22.10 15.55
CA GLU A 191 18.57 20.72 16.01
C GLU A 191 17.32 19.91 15.64
N LEU A 192 16.13 20.45 15.86
CA LEU A 192 14.86 19.78 15.58
C LEU A 192 14.70 19.48 14.09
N ALA A 193 15.03 20.43 13.20
CA ALA A 193 14.94 20.24 11.76
C ALA A 193 15.98 19.23 11.28
N GLN A 194 17.20 19.24 11.81
CA GLN A 194 18.25 18.28 11.49
C GLN A 194 17.85 16.86 11.93
N GLN A 195 17.32 16.68 13.14
CA GLN A 195 16.84 15.38 13.62
C GLN A 195 15.70 14.84 12.74
N ARG A 196 14.75 15.70 12.35
CA ARG A 196 13.68 15.33 11.41
C ARG A 196 14.25 14.94 10.05
N PHE A 197 15.23 15.69 9.55
CA PHE A 197 15.92 15.41 8.29
C PHE A 197 16.56 14.01 8.28
N ILE A 198 17.33 13.67 9.32
CA ILE A 198 17.96 12.36 9.49
C ILE A 198 16.90 11.25 9.60
N HIS A 199 15.81 11.49 10.34
CA HIS A 199 14.71 10.53 10.45
C HIS A 199 14.09 10.20 9.10
N LEU A 200 13.92 11.18 8.21
CA LEU A 200 13.35 11.00 6.88
C LEU A 200 14.27 10.20 5.96
N ILE A 201 15.60 10.37 6.07
CA ILE A 201 16.57 9.52 5.36
C ILE A 201 16.40 8.06 5.80
N ASN A 202 16.43 7.81 7.10
CA ASN A 202 16.27 6.45 7.65
C ASN A 202 14.90 5.83 7.29
N ALA A 203 13.84 6.65 7.15
CA ALA A 203 12.53 6.18 6.71
C ALA A 203 12.54 5.70 5.25
N GLN A 204 13.28 6.41 4.38
CA GLN A 204 13.46 5.97 2.98
C GLN A 204 14.21 4.65 2.90
N GLU A 205 15.29 4.48 3.68
CA GLU A 205 16.08 3.24 3.71
C GLU A 205 15.21 2.06 4.12
N ARG A 206 14.50 2.16 5.24
CA ARG A 206 13.62 1.08 5.71
C ARG A 206 12.52 0.70 4.71
N ALA A 207 11.87 1.68 4.09
CA ALA A 207 10.85 1.41 3.08
C ALA A 207 11.46 0.83 1.81
N GLY A 208 12.67 1.27 1.44
CA GLY A 208 13.44 0.73 0.32
C GLY A 208 13.84 -0.72 0.51
N ASP A 209 14.27 -1.10 1.71
CA ASP A 209 14.63 -2.48 2.04
C ASP A 209 13.42 -3.42 1.83
N VAL A 210 12.25 -3.04 2.35
CA VAL A 210 11.03 -3.84 2.14
C VAL A 210 10.63 -3.87 0.66
N LEU A 211 10.73 -2.74 -0.06
CA LEU A 211 10.48 -2.72 -1.51
C LEU A 211 11.37 -3.74 -2.24
N LEU A 212 12.64 -3.84 -1.87
CA LEU A 212 13.60 -4.76 -2.48
C LEU A 212 13.28 -6.24 -2.25
N ASP A 213 12.61 -6.58 -1.16
CA ASP A 213 12.14 -7.94 -0.88
C ASP A 213 10.98 -8.36 -1.80
N PHE A 214 10.22 -7.39 -2.32
CA PHE A 214 9.00 -7.66 -3.10
C PHE A 214 9.10 -7.29 -4.58
N ILE A 215 10.08 -6.49 -5.00
CA ILE A 215 10.21 -6.03 -6.38
C ILE A 215 10.48 -7.20 -7.34
N ASP A 216 9.79 -7.23 -8.47
CA ASP A 216 10.06 -8.20 -9.53
C ASP A 216 11.43 -7.94 -10.19
N ALA A 217 12.10 -9.02 -10.59
CA ALA A 217 13.45 -8.97 -11.13
C ALA A 217 13.61 -8.07 -12.37
N ASP A 218 12.56 -7.98 -13.19
CA ASP A 218 12.53 -7.13 -14.39
C ASP A 218 12.25 -5.64 -14.09
N LEU A 219 11.70 -5.33 -12.93
CA LEU A 219 11.51 -3.95 -12.46
C LEU A 219 12.68 -3.45 -11.60
N ARG A 220 13.51 -4.36 -11.09
CA ARG A 220 14.68 -4.05 -10.26
C ARG A 220 15.64 -3.05 -10.90
N PRO A 221 15.96 -3.12 -12.22
CA PRO A 221 16.84 -2.17 -12.86
C PRO A 221 16.39 -0.71 -12.72
N HIS A 222 15.09 -0.41 -12.75
CA HIS A 222 14.58 0.96 -12.56
C HIS A 222 14.90 1.51 -11.17
N TRP A 223 14.86 0.66 -10.14
CA TRP A 223 15.29 1.04 -8.80
C TRP A 223 16.79 1.28 -8.73
N ASP A 224 17.58 0.35 -9.27
CA ASP A 224 19.03 0.42 -9.25
C ASP A 224 19.53 1.65 -10.03
N ASP A 225 18.92 1.99 -11.16
CA ASP A 225 19.22 3.19 -11.93
C ASP A 225 18.93 4.46 -11.12
N ALA A 226 17.78 4.53 -10.42
CA ALA A 226 17.44 5.65 -9.57
C ALA A 226 18.42 5.81 -8.39
N GLN A 227 18.91 4.71 -7.82
CA GLN A 227 19.89 4.75 -6.71
C GLN A 227 21.31 5.10 -7.17
N ASN A 228 21.70 4.71 -8.38
CA ASN A 228 23.04 4.92 -8.91
C ASN A 228 23.15 6.14 -9.85
N SER A 229 22.11 6.98 -9.93
CA SER A 229 22.12 8.15 -10.79
C SER A 229 23.13 9.21 -10.30
N PRO A 230 23.70 10.02 -11.21
CA PRO A 230 24.55 11.17 -10.81
C PRO A 230 23.85 12.13 -9.86
N ASN A 231 22.52 12.25 -9.97
CA ASN A 231 21.71 13.07 -9.07
C ASN A 231 21.73 12.52 -7.63
N THR A 232 21.63 11.20 -7.47
CA THR A 232 21.71 10.57 -6.14
C THR A 232 23.07 10.79 -5.51
N ALA A 233 24.16 10.66 -6.25
CA ALA A 233 25.51 10.95 -5.75
C ALA A 233 25.69 12.43 -5.32
N GLN A 234 25.05 13.36 -6.02
CA GLN A 234 25.04 14.77 -5.62
C GLN A 234 24.19 15.01 -4.37
N LEU A 235 23.01 14.38 -4.30
CA LEU A 235 22.13 14.43 -3.14
C LEU A 235 22.84 13.92 -1.87
N GLU A 236 23.54 12.79 -1.95
CA GLU A 236 24.28 12.22 -0.82
C GLU A 236 25.38 13.16 -0.30
N ARG A 237 26.05 13.91 -1.18
CA ARG A 237 27.00 14.94 -0.75
C ARG A 237 26.33 16.07 0.03
N LEU A 238 25.17 16.54 -0.44
CA LEU A 238 24.40 17.59 0.23
C LEU A 238 23.81 17.08 1.56
N ARG A 239 23.27 15.85 1.58
CA ARG A 239 22.80 15.17 2.80
C ARG A 239 23.88 15.13 3.87
N ARG A 240 25.09 14.70 3.49
CA ARG A 240 26.23 14.64 4.42
C ARG A 240 26.54 16.00 5.00
N GLY A 241 26.51 17.05 4.18
CA GLY A 241 26.72 18.43 4.66
C GLY A 241 25.71 18.83 5.73
N LEU A 242 24.41 18.56 5.51
CA LEU A 242 23.34 18.89 6.46
C LEU A 242 23.36 17.99 7.72
N CYS A 243 23.64 16.71 7.57
CA CYS A 243 23.75 15.79 8.72
C CYS A 243 24.92 16.09 9.64
N MET A 244 26.04 16.61 9.09
CA MET A 244 27.26 16.91 9.85
C MET A 244 27.30 18.36 10.34
N ALA A 245 26.36 19.21 9.96
CA ALA A 245 26.29 20.59 10.40
C ALA A 245 26.09 20.64 11.92
N LYS A 246 26.79 21.58 12.58
CA LYS A 246 26.58 21.80 14.02
C LYS A 246 25.29 22.59 14.25
N VAL A 247 24.68 22.37 15.40
CA VAL A 247 23.54 23.20 15.82
C VAL A 247 23.95 24.67 15.81
N ASP A 248 23.06 25.53 15.33
CA ASP A 248 23.26 26.96 15.12
C ASP A 248 24.36 27.35 14.09
N GLN A 249 24.90 26.37 13.36
CA GLN A 249 25.82 26.65 12.25
C GLN A 249 25.09 27.45 11.16
N VAL A 250 25.77 28.48 10.64
CA VAL A 250 25.31 29.24 9.49
C VAL A 250 25.39 28.35 8.24
N LEU A 251 24.28 28.27 7.52
CA LEU A 251 24.15 27.53 6.27
C LEU A 251 24.06 28.49 5.09
N ASP A 252 24.57 28.07 3.94
CA ASP A 252 24.48 28.85 2.71
C ASP A 252 23.07 28.73 2.10
N ALA A 253 22.28 29.79 2.23
CA ALA A 253 20.94 29.89 1.73
C ALA A 253 20.83 29.70 0.19
N ALA A 254 21.90 30.03 -0.57
CA ALA A 254 21.93 29.82 -2.02
C ALA A 254 21.85 28.31 -2.40
N GLN A 255 22.27 27.43 -1.52
CA GLN A 255 22.17 25.98 -1.73
C GLN A 255 20.72 25.43 -1.64
N SER A 256 19.77 26.21 -1.14
CA SER A 256 18.37 25.81 -1.07
C SER A 256 17.79 25.44 -2.44
N THR A 257 18.07 26.25 -3.46
CA THR A 257 17.63 25.97 -4.85
C THR A 257 18.31 24.72 -5.41
N VAL A 258 19.63 24.60 -5.21
CA VAL A 258 20.38 23.42 -5.66
C VAL A 258 19.87 22.15 -4.99
N TRP A 259 19.61 22.20 -3.68
CA TRP A 259 19.02 21.12 -2.92
C TRP A 259 17.66 20.70 -3.48
N PHE A 260 16.78 21.67 -3.73
CA PHE A 260 15.44 21.43 -4.25
C PHE A 260 15.49 20.78 -5.63
N ASP A 261 16.35 21.25 -6.53
CA ASP A 261 16.49 20.72 -7.89
C ASP A 261 17.00 19.28 -7.87
N VAL A 262 18.06 19.01 -7.11
CA VAL A 262 18.63 17.65 -7.01
C VAL A 262 17.65 16.66 -6.39
N SER A 263 16.98 17.08 -5.32
CA SER A 263 15.95 16.25 -4.66
C SER A 263 14.74 16.02 -5.57
N SER A 264 14.35 17.02 -6.38
CA SER A 264 13.24 16.90 -7.34
C SER A 264 13.57 15.92 -8.47
N LYS A 265 14.82 15.95 -8.97
CA LYS A 265 15.30 14.96 -9.97
C LYS A 265 15.27 13.55 -9.41
N ARG A 266 15.71 13.33 -8.14
CA ARG A 266 15.59 12.02 -7.50
C ARG A 266 14.13 11.55 -7.41
N LEU A 267 13.20 12.43 -7.04
CA LEU A 267 11.78 12.09 -7.01
C LEU A 267 11.22 11.74 -8.40
N ALA A 268 11.72 12.39 -9.45
CA ALA A 268 11.38 12.06 -10.82
C ALA A 268 11.94 10.69 -11.23
N ASP A 269 13.19 10.37 -10.86
CA ASP A 269 13.81 9.05 -11.10
C ASP A 269 12.97 7.93 -10.43
N LEU A 270 12.56 8.11 -9.17
CA LEU A 270 11.64 7.20 -8.49
C LEU A 270 10.25 7.13 -9.15
N GLY A 271 9.82 8.21 -9.80
CA GLY A 271 8.59 8.27 -10.58
C GLY A 271 8.59 7.36 -11.81
N VAL A 272 9.76 7.09 -12.40
CA VAL A 272 9.91 6.12 -13.51
C VAL A 272 9.54 4.72 -13.05
N LEU A 273 10.04 4.29 -11.88
CA LEU A 273 9.67 3.00 -11.30
C LEU A 273 8.18 2.94 -10.94
N GLU A 274 7.61 4.03 -10.40
CA GLU A 274 6.17 4.09 -10.09
C GLU A 274 5.33 3.89 -11.36
N ALA A 275 5.68 4.57 -12.45
CA ALA A 275 5.00 4.40 -13.73
C ALA A 275 5.11 2.97 -14.26
N ALA A 276 6.29 2.35 -14.17
CA ALA A 276 6.51 0.97 -14.59
C ALA A 276 5.70 -0.03 -13.75
N LEU A 277 5.66 0.14 -12.42
CA LEU A 277 4.85 -0.67 -11.50
C LEU A 277 3.35 -0.54 -11.80
N THR A 278 2.87 0.68 -12.01
CA THR A 278 1.46 0.94 -12.31
C THR A 278 1.06 0.34 -13.66
N ALA A 279 1.89 0.50 -14.68
CA ALA A 279 1.66 -0.11 -16.00
C ALA A 279 1.64 -1.65 -15.92
N ARG A 280 2.56 -2.26 -15.18
CA ARG A 280 2.59 -3.70 -14.94
C ARG A 280 1.35 -4.18 -14.20
N LEU A 281 0.92 -3.46 -13.17
CA LEU A 281 -0.29 -3.76 -12.41
C LEU A 281 -1.52 -3.77 -13.33
N GLN A 282 -1.68 -2.76 -14.16
CA GLN A 282 -2.78 -2.68 -15.13
C GLN A 282 -2.72 -3.81 -16.15
N ALA A 283 -1.54 -4.12 -16.70
CA ALA A 283 -1.36 -5.20 -17.66
C ALA A 283 -1.75 -6.57 -17.05
N ASN A 284 -1.32 -6.85 -15.81
CA ASN A 284 -1.65 -8.10 -15.12
C ASN A 284 -3.15 -8.20 -14.85
N CYS A 285 -3.81 -7.11 -14.44
CA CYS A 285 -5.27 -7.09 -14.27
C CYS A 285 -6.01 -7.35 -15.59
N GLN A 286 -5.59 -6.74 -16.69
CA GLN A 286 -6.20 -6.94 -18.01
C GLN A 286 -5.99 -8.37 -18.51
N ALA A 287 -4.81 -8.94 -18.33
CA ALA A 287 -4.52 -10.33 -18.69
C ALA A 287 -5.40 -11.31 -17.90
N ALA A 288 -5.55 -11.09 -16.58
CA ALA A 288 -6.42 -11.91 -15.74
C ALA A 288 -7.90 -11.82 -16.16
N ILE A 289 -8.39 -10.63 -16.49
CA ILE A 289 -9.75 -10.43 -17.01
C ILE A 289 -9.94 -11.16 -18.34
N ALA A 290 -8.98 -11.06 -19.26
CA ALA A 290 -9.04 -11.71 -20.56
C ALA A 290 -9.10 -13.25 -20.40
N ALA A 291 -8.25 -13.81 -19.54
CA ALA A 291 -8.25 -15.25 -19.25
C ALA A 291 -9.57 -15.70 -18.64
N ALA A 292 -10.12 -14.98 -17.66
CA ALA A 292 -11.40 -15.31 -17.03
C ALA A 292 -12.58 -15.24 -18.02
N ARG A 293 -12.57 -14.27 -18.95
CA ARG A 293 -13.58 -14.19 -20.03
C ARG A 293 -13.49 -15.34 -21.00
N GLN A 294 -12.28 -15.75 -21.37
CA GLN A 294 -12.08 -16.89 -22.26
C GLN A 294 -12.55 -18.19 -21.61
N ASP A 295 -12.27 -18.41 -20.33
CA ASP A 295 -12.75 -19.55 -19.55
C ASP A 295 -14.28 -19.60 -19.48
N LEU A 296 -14.95 -18.46 -19.32
CA LEU A 296 -16.41 -18.38 -19.33
C LEU A 296 -17.01 -18.67 -20.72
N ALA A 297 -16.35 -18.20 -21.78
CA ALA A 297 -16.81 -18.48 -23.17
C ALA A 297 -16.72 -19.97 -23.51
N ASP A 298 -15.73 -20.69 -22.97
CA ASP A 298 -15.58 -22.15 -23.09
C ASP A 298 -16.09 -22.88 -21.84
N SER A 299 -17.36 -22.67 -21.49
CA SER A 299 -17.95 -23.27 -20.29
C SER A 299 -17.96 -24.80 -20.30
N THR A 300 -18.08 -25.40 -21.46
CA THR A 300 -18.07 -26.88 -21.62
C THR A 300 -16.66 -27.44 -21.41
N GLY A 301 -15.68 -26.88 -22.04
CA GLY A 301 -14.26 -27.22 -21.86
C GLY A 301 -13.78 -26.93 -20.43
N LEU A 302 -14.25 -25.84 -19.81
CA LEU A 302 -13.97 -25.52 -18.41
C LEU A 302 -14.45 -26.65 -17.45
N VAL A 303 -15.71 -27.06 -17.57
CA VAL A 303 -16.27 -28.14 -16.75
C VAL A 303 -15.51 -29.46 -16.96
N GLN A 304 -15.09 -29.74 -18.19
CA GLN A 304 -14.30 -30.93 -18.49
C GLN A 304 -12.91 -30.88 -17.89
N ARG A 305 -12.21 -29.74 -18.00
CA ARG A 305 -10.88 -29.52 -17.36
C ARG A 305 -10.96 -29.65 -15.84
N LEU A 306 -12.00 -29.11 -15.20
CA LEU A 306 -12.19 -29.20 -13.75
C LEU A 306 -12.52 -30.64 -13.29
N ARG A 307 -13.20 -31.43 -14.11
CA ARG A 307 -13.42 -32.88 -13.83
C ARG A 307 -12.14 -33.69 -13.94
N GLN A 308 -11.20 -33.28 -14.76
CA GLN A 308 -9.91 -33.93 -14.97
C GLN A 308 -8.85 -33.50 -13.95
N ASN A 309 -9.02 -32.32 -13.36
CA ASN A 309 -8.12 -31.83 -12.30
C ASN A 309 -8.55 -32.36 -10.92
N PRO A 310 -7.61 -32.77 -10.07
CA PRO A 310 -7.92 -33.12 -8.70
C PRO A 310 -8.56 -31.93 -8.00
N SER A 311 -9.60 -32.16 -7.20
CA SER A 311 -10.27 -31.08 -6.47
C SER A 311 -9.30 -30.46 -5.47
N PRO A 312 -9.40 -29.13 -5.21
CA PRO A 312 -8.51 -28.43 -4.24
C PRO A 312 -8.51 -29.05 -2.85
N HIS A 313 -9.59 -29.79 -2.49
CA HIS A 313 -9.70 -30.47 -1.21
C HIS A 313 -9.24 -31.94 -1.26
N ALA A 314 -8.80 -32.45 -2.39
CA ALA A 314 -8.26 -33.82 -2.47
C ALA A 314 -7.04 -33.98 -1.53
N GLN A 315 -6.20 -32.93 -1.43
CA GLN A 315 -5.07 -32.88 -0.49
C GLN A 315 -5.47 -32.47 0.95
N ALA A 316 -6.66 -31.92 1.14
CA ALA A 316 -7.11 -31.53 2.47
C ALA A 316 -7.37 -32.75 3.37
N ALA A 317 -7.87 -33.86 2.78
CA ALA A 317 -8.02 -35.11 3.49
C ALA A 317 -6.68 -35.61 4.03
N ASP A 318 -5.63 -35.56 3.24
CA ASP A 318 -4.29 -35.96 3.66
C ASP A 318 -3.72 -35.03 4.77
N ARG A 319 -3.98 -33.72 4.71
CA ARG A 319 -3.56 -32.75 5.73
C ARG A 319 -4.24 -32.93 7.09
N TYR A 320 -5.51 -33.37 7.09
CA TYR A 320 -6.33 -33.42 8.31
C TYR A 320 -6.50 -34.84 8.87
N PHE A 321 -6.29 -35.87 8.05
CA PHE A 321 -6.63 -37.25 8.41
C PHE A 321 -5.47 -38.23 8.26
N SER A 322 -4.30 -37.83 7.74
CA SER A 322 -3.10 -38.67 7.75
C SER A 322 -2.43 -38.60 9.11
N GLU A 323 -2.34 -39.74 9.81
CA GLU A 323 -1.43 -39.89 10.92
C GLU A 323 0.01 -39.74 10.41
N GLU A 324 0.84 -38.98 11.12
CA GLU A 324 2.24 -38.78 10.76
C GLU A 324 2.95 -40.13 10.52
N GLY A 325 3.27 -40.44 9.26
CA GLY A 325 4.17 -41.53 8.93
C GLY A 325 3.79 -42.54 7.87
N GLN A 326 2.61 -42.52 7.27
CA GLN A 326 2.31 -43.42 6.15
C GLN A 326 1.71 -42.69 4.93
N PRO A 327 2.27 -42.90 3.71
CA PRO A 327 1.60 -42.41 2.50
C PRO A 327 0.29 -43.19 2.29
N ALA A 328 -0.83 -42.47 2.40
CA ALA A 328 -2.15 -43.05 2.16
C ALA A 328 -2.28 -43.45 0.67
N SER A 329 -2.22 -44.73 0.37
CA SER A 329 -2.63 -45.25 -0.91
C SER A 329 -4.16 -45.18 -0.99
N VAL A 330 -4.67 -44.19 -1.73
CA VAL A 330 -6.10 -44.08 -2.05
C VAL A 330 -6.47 -45.22 -3.00
N PRO A 331 -7.44 -46.13 -2.68
CA PRO A 331 -7.91 -47.09 -3.64
C PRO A 331 -8.66 -46.35 -4.74
N VAL A 332 -8.13 -46.38 -5.95
CA VAL A 332 -8.85 -45.96 -7.15
C VAL A 332 -10.06 -46.92 -7.27
N LEU A 333 -11.28 -46.39 -7.19
CA LEU A 333 -12.52 -47.13 -7.51
C LEU A 333 -12.44 -47.55 -8.97
N ALA A 334 -11.98 -48.76 -9.17
CA ALA A 334 -12.03 -49.42 -10.48
C ALA A 334 -13.48 -49.73 -10.81
N THR A 335 -14.06 -48.97 -11.74
CA THR A 335 -15.27 -49.40 -12.43
C THR A 335 -14.95 -50.64 -13.23
N LYS A 336 -15.58 -51.74 -12.86
CA LYS A 336 -15.58 -52.99 -13.63
C LYS A 336 -16.17 -52.74 -15.01
N GLY A 337 -15.44 -53.09 -16.03
CA GLY A 337 -15.89 -53.13 -17.42
C GLY A 337 -14.81 -53.71 -18.32
N ASP A 338 -14.94 -54.98 -18.58
CA ASP A 338 -14.54 -55.77 -19.74
C ASP A 338 -13.07 -55.92 -20.18
N ALA A 339 -12.75 -57.21 -20.32
CA ALA A 339 -11.52 -57.79 -20.82
C ALA A 339 -11.24 -57.45 -22.29
N ALA A 340 -9.96 -57.13 -22.59
CA ALA A 340 -9.39 -57.30 -23.93
C ALA A 340 -7.83 -57.39 -23.88
N PRO A 341 -7.16 -57.88 -24.89
CA PRO A 341 -6.05 -58.81 -24.75
C PRO A 341 -4.66 -58.13 -24.73
N ALA A 342 -3.70 -58.94 -24.33
CA ALA A 342 -2.29 -58.65 -24.22
C ALA A 342 -1.70 -58.03 -25.53
N ALA A 343 -1.17 -56.82 -25.44
CA ALA A 343 -0.25 -56.31 -26.43
C ALA A 343 0.73 -55.34 -25.73
N ASP A 344 1.98 -55.69 -25.83
CA ASP A 344 3.18 -54.82 -25.86
C ASP A 344 3.68 -54.21 -24.54
N ALA A 345 4.69 -54.91 -23.98
CA ALA A 345 5.48 -54.48 -22.85
C ALA A 345 6.21 -53.12 -23.06
N GLY A 346 6.36 -52.67 -24.31
CA GLY A 346 6.97 -51.37 -24.66
C GLY A 346 6.08 -50.16 -24.38
N GLN A 347 4.75 -50.32 -24.43
CA GLN A 347 3.82 -49.24 -24.12
C GLN A 347 3.61 -49.01 -22.61
N ALA A 348 3.79 -50.03 -21.80
CA ALA A 348 3.70 -49.93 -20.35
C ALA A 348 4.85 -49.13 -19.75
N VAL A 349 6.06 -49.25 -20.29
CA VAL A 349 7.25 -48.44 -19.85
C VAL A 349 7.09 -46.97 -20.26
N ALA A 350 6.57 -46.71 -21.47
CA ALA A 350 6.30 -45.32 -21.93
C ALA A 350 5.13 -44.68 -21.16
N ALA A 351 4.11 -45.45 -20.76
CA ALA A 351 3.03 -44.97 -19.91
C ALA A 351 3.49 -44.69 -18.48
N SER A 352 4.35 -45.53 -17.90
CA SER A 352 4.94 -45.30 -16.58
C SER A 352 5.83 -44.07 -16.55
N SER A 353 6.63 -43.84 -17.61
CA SER A 353 7.46 -42.62 -17.74
C SER A 353 6.61 -41.35 -17.90
N ARG A 354 5.48 -41.42 -18.62
CA ARG A 354 4.55 -40.28 -18.73
C ARG A 354 3.80 -39.98 -17.43
N ILE A 355 3.47 -41.03 -16.67
CA ILE A 355 2.83 -40.88 -15.35
C ILE A 355 3.82 -40.26 -14.36
N ALA A 356 5.08 -40.70 -14.37
CA ALA A 356 6.13 -40.12 -13.53
C ALA A 356 6.39 -38.64 -13.87
N SER A 357 6.45 -38.30 -15.18
CA SER A 357 6.63 -36.89 -15.59
C SER A 357 5.43 -36.01 -15.29
N LEU A 358 4.21 -36.56 -15.30
CA LEU A 358 3.00 -35.85 -14.87
C LEU A 358 2.94 -35.68 -13.35
N GLN A 359 3.41 -36.65 -12.59
CA GLN A 359 3.52 -36.53 -11.14
C GLN A 359 4.56 -35.48 -10.76
N ASP A 360 5.72 -35.45 -11.40
CA ASP A 360 6.74 -34.42 -11.20
C ASP A 360 6.21 -33.02 -11.55
N LEU A 361 5.44 -32.87 -12.63
CA LEU A 361 4.85 -31.60 -13.01
C LEU A 361 3.77 -31.14 -12.01
N LEU A 362 2.95 -32.06 -11.52
CA LEU A 362 1.95 -31.79 -10.49
C LEU A 362 2.61 -31.42 -9.16
N GLN A 363 3.69 -32.10 -8.79
CA GLN A 363 4.46 -31.78 -7.61
C GLN A 363 5.08 -30.37 -7.72
N GLN A 364 5.70 -30.04 -8.86
CA GLN A 364 6.24 -28.71 -9.13
C GLN A 364 5.16 -27.61 -9.06
N GLN A 365 3.95 -27.89 -9.61
CA GLN A 365 2.84 -26.94 -9.51
C GLN A 365 2.34 -26.79 -8.07
N THR A 366 2.30 -27.87 -7.30
CA THR A 366 1.89 -27.84 -5.89
C THR A 366 2.91 -27.06 -5.05
N ASP A 367 4.19 -27.29 -5.27
CA ASP A 367 5.28 -26.57 -4.59
C ASP A 367 5.25 -25.07 -4.95
N LYS A 368 5.00 -24.75 -6.21
CA LYS A 368 4.86 -23.37 -6.69
C LYS A 368 3.64 -22.67 -6.08
N LEU A 369 2.51 -23.37 -5.96
CA LEU A 369 1.31 -22.85 -5.28
C LEU A 369 1.58 -22.60 -3.79
N ALA A 370 2.22 -23.55 -3.10
CA ALA A 370 2.59 -23.40 -1.71
C ALA A 370 3.55 -22.21 -1.49
N GLN A 371 4.51 -22.01 -2.39
CA GLN A 371 5.42 -20.89 -2.37
C GLN A 371 4.68 -19.56 -2.59
N THR A 372 3.79 -19.49 -3.60
CA THR A 372 3.02 -18.26 -3.88
C THR A 372 2.04 -17.93 -2.75
N GLU A 373 1.41 -18.92 -2.12
CA GLU A 373 0.58 -18.72 -0.93
C GLU A 373 1.39 -18.20 0.27
N GLN A 374 2.63 -18.67 0.42
CA GLN A 374 3.51 -18.19 1.47
C GLN A 374 3.95 -16.74 1.22
N GLU A 375 4.28 -16.40 -0.03
CA GLU A 375 4.61 -15.03 -0.44
C GLU A 375 3.42 -14.09 -0.24
N LEU A 376 2.21 -14.52 -0.61
CA LEU A 376 0.99 -13.75 -0.40
C LEU A 376 0.73 -13.49 1.09
N ARG A 377 0.92 -14.51 1.94
CA ARG A 377 0.79 -14.34 3.40
C ARG A 377 1.80 -13.34 3.95
N LYS A 378 3.08 -13.44 3.54
CA LYS A 378 4.12 -12.47 3.93
C LYS A 378 3.77 -11.04 3.48
N ALA A 379 3.31 -10.88 2.23
CA ALA A 379 2.91 -9.60 1.69
C ALA A 379 1.73 -8.99 2.46
N LYS A 380 0.68 -9.77 2.73
CA LYS A 380 -0.48 -9.33 3.52
C LYS A 380 -0.10 -8.97 4.95
N GLN A 381 0.80 -9.76 5.56
CA GLN A 381 1.29 -9.48 6.90
C GLN A 381 2.07 -8.16 6.96
N ALA A 382 2.96 -7.89 5.99
CA ALA A 382 3.71 -6.63 5.93
C ALA A 382 2.80 -5.40 5.82
N ILE A 383 1.73 -5.50 5.02
CA ILE A 383 0.71 -4.44 4.92
C ILE A 383 -0.03 -4.29 6.26
N HIS A 384 -0.43 -5.39 6.88
CA HIS A 384 -1.14 -5.38 8.16
C HIS A 384 -0.30 -4.74 9.27
N ASP A 385 0.94 -5.16 9.42
CA ASP A 385 1.88 -4.65 10.42
C ASP A 385 2.04 -3.13 10.29
N ARG A 386 2.22 -2.66 9.06
CA ARG A 386 2.33 -1.22 8.79
C ARG A 386 1.07 -0.47 9.16
N LYS A 387 -0.10 -0.98 8.78
CA LYS A 387 -1.40 -0.38 9.09
C LYS A 387 -1.62 -0.22 10.60
N VAL A 388 -1.24 -1.24 11.37
CA VAL A 388 -1.33 -1.19 12.84
C VAL A 388 -0.42 -0.10 13.42
N ILE A 389 0.82 -0.01 12.93
CA ILE A 389 1.78 1.01 13.37
C ILE A 389 1.28 2.42 13.03
N GLU A 390 0.78 2.64 11.81
CA GLU A 390 0.25 3.96 11.41
C GLU A 390 -0.98 4.35 12.24
N ARG A 391 -1.89 3.40 12.52
CA ARG A 391 -3.04 3.66 13.39
C ARG A 391 -2.62 4.01 14.82
N ALA A 392 -1.62 3.31 15.38
CA ALA A 392 -1.09 3.61 16.69
C ALA A 392 -0.45 4.99 16.77
N LYS A 393 0.32 5.38 15.73
CA LYS A 393 0.84 6.75 15.56
C LYS A 393 -0.31 7.77 15.56
N GLY A 394 -1.32 7.55 14.72
CA GLY A 394 -2.50 8.43 14.64
C GLY A 394 -3.22 8.57 15.97
N ALA A 395 -3.35 7.50 16.74
CA ALA A 395 -3.95 7.52 18.08
C ALA A 395 -3.13 8.35 19.08
N LEU A 396 -1.80 8.22 19.07
CA LEU A 396 -0.91 9.04 19.92
C LEU A 396 -0.94 10.52 19.52
N MET A 397 -0.93 10.82 18.22
CA MET A 397 -1.04 12.18 17.70
C MET A 397 -2.35 12.85 18.12
N SER A 398 -3.48 12.16 17.94
CA SER A 398 -4.81 12.72 18.23
C SER A 398 -5.09 12.89 19.71
N ARG A 399 -4.56 12.02 20.57
CA ARG A 399 -4.88 12.01 22.01
C ARG A 399 -3.87 12.73 22.88
N LEU A 400 -2.59 12.63 22.54
CA LEU A 400 -1.52 13.23 23.32
C LEU A 400 -0.98 14.51 22.70
N GLY A 401 -1.56 14.96 21.57
CA GLY A 401 -1.09 16.14 20.85
C GLY A 401 0.34 16.00 20.32
N MET A 402 0.80 14.73 20.16
CA MET A 402 2.17 14.47 19.71
C MET A 402 2.30 14.75 18.20
N THR A 403 3.49 15.17 17.80
CA THR A 403 3.86 15.17 16.38
C THR A 403 4.05 13.73 15.90
N GLU A 404 3.97 13.50 14.60
CA GLU A 404 4.16 12.17 14.01
C GLU A 404 5.49 11.54 14.43
N ASP A 405 6.57 12.32 14.39
CA ASP A 405 7.89 11.90 14.83
C ASP A 405 7.96 11.54 16.31
N ALA A 406 7.31 12.32 17.16
CA ALA A 406 7.25 12.06 18.59
C ALA A 406 6.47 10.77 18.88
N ALA A 407 5.35 10.55 18.19
CA ALA A 407 4.54 9.35 18.30
C ALA A 407 5.32 8.10 17.85
N TYR A 408 6.02 8.17 16.71
CA TYR A 408 6.84 7.04 16.25
C TYR A 408 7.99 6.74 17.19
N ARG A 409 8.73 7.76 17.67
CA ARG A 409 9.82 7.58 18.64
C ARG A 409 9.31 7.01 19.96
N ALA A 410 8.11 7.40 20.41
CA ALA A 410 7.51 6.86 21.61
C ALA A 410 7.24 5.35 21.48
N LEU A 411 6.68 4.92 20.32
CA LEU A 411 6.48 3.50 20.02
C LEU A 411 7.81 2.76 19.94
N GLN A 412 8.80 3.33 19.26
CA GLN A 412 10.13 2.72 19.09
C GLN A 412 10.85 2.59 20.44
N LYS A 413 10.84 3.64 21.27
CA LYS A 413 11.43 3.60 22.60
C LYS A 413 10.75 2.56 23.48
N ALA A 414 9.43 2.50 23.49
CA ALA A 414 8.69 1.49 24.23
C ALA A 414 9.01 0.06 23.74
N ALA A 415 9.21 -0.14 22.44
CA ALA A 415 9.62 -1.41 21.88
C ALA A 415 11.02 -1.82 22.37
N MET A 416 11.97 -0.87 22.39
CA MET A 416 13.32 -1.09 22.90
C MET A 416 13.32 -1.35 24.43
N ASP A 417 12.63 -0.51 25.21
CA ASP A 417 12.59 -0.59 26.67
C ASP A 417 11.96 -1.92 27.16
N HIS A 418 11.01 -2.46 26.40
CA HIS A 418 10.33 -3.72 26.72
C HIS A 418 10.84 -4.94 25.96
N ASN A 419 11.86 -4.78 25.10
CA ASN A 419 12.40 -5.82 24.22
C ASN A 419 11.30 -6.54 23.40
N LYS A 420 10.35 -5.79 22.85
CA LYS A 420 9.23 -6.26 22.04
C LYS A 420 9.34 -5.72 20.63
N ARG A 421 8.64 -6.36 19.68
CA ARG A 421 8.55 -5.83 18.32
C ARG A 421 7.70 -4.55 18.31
N LEU A 422 8.01 -3.65 17.41
CA LEU A 422 7.27 -2.39 17.23
C LEU A 422 5.78 -2.62 16.99
N LEU A 423 5.43 -3.70 16.29
CA LEU A 423 4.05 -4.12 16.07
C LEU A 423 3.33 -4.43 17.36
N ASP A 424 3.93 -5.24 18.24
CA ASP A 424 3.31 -5.67 19.50
C ASP A 424 3.02 -4.46 20.43
N VAL A 425 3.90 -3.46 20.38
CA VAL A 425 3.72 -2.20 21.10
C VAL A 425 2.63 -1.33 20.48
N ALA A 426 2.55 -1.29 19.15
CA ALA A 426 1.52 -0.57 18.44
C ALA A 426 0.12 -1.16 18.73
N GLU A 427 -0.03 -2.49 18.72
CA GLU A 427 -1.27 -3.18 19.09
C GLU A 427 -1.67 -2.90 20.53
N ALA A 428 -0.73 -2.99 21.47
CA ALA A 428 -0.99 -2.66 22.89
C ALA A 428 -1.43 -1.20 23.06
N THR A 429 -0.83 -0.27 22.31
CA THR A 429 -1.21 1.15 22.32
C THR A 429 -2.63 1.35 21.82
N LEU A 430 -3.04 0.67 20.76
CA LEU A 430 -4.40 0.73 20.22
C LEU A 430 -5.41 0.13 21.21
N ALA A 431 -5.10 -1.02 21.80
CA ALA A 431 -5.97 -1.65 22.81
C ALA A 431 -6.21 -0.73 24.04
N LEU A 432 -5.17 -0.08 24.54
CA LEU A 432 -5.30 0.89 25.64
C LEU A 432 -6.13 2.11 25.23
N THR A 433 -6.02 2.54 23.99
CA THR A 433 -6.81 3.66 23.49
C THR A 433 -8.30 3.32 23.33
N ASP A 434 -8.64 2.11 22.96
CA ASP A 434 -10.02 1.64 22.83
C ASP A 434 -10.70 1.46 24.21
N ILE A 435 -9.97 0.96 25.21
CA ILE A 435 -10.45 0.84 26.60
C ILE A 435 -10.74 2.23 27.20
N ALA A 436 -9.90 3.23 26.92
CA ALA A 436 -10.10 4.58 27.42
C ALA A 436 -11.35 5.26 26.80
N LEU A 437 -11.71 4.91 25.55
CA LEU A 437 -12.97 5.37 24.91
C LEU A 437 -14.20 4.74 25.54
N ALA A 438 -14.15 3.46 25.84
CA ALA A 438 -15.26 2.77 26.50
C ALA A 438 -15.56 3.38 27.89
N ASN A 439 -14.51 3.75 28.64
CA ASN A 439 -14.66 4.36 29.98
C ASN A 439 -15.14 5.82 29.95
N THR A 440 -14.86 6.58 28.87
CA THR A 440 -15.35 7.97 28.75
C THR A 440 -16.82 8.04 28.36
N GLN A 441 -17.39 6.99 27.74
CA GLN A 441 -18.82 6.90 27.42
C GLN A 441 -19.67 6.35 28.59
N ALA A 442 -19.04 5.83 29.63
CA ALA A 442 -19.73 5.20 30.76
C ALA A 442 -19.92 6.11 31.98
N SER A 443 -19.67 7.42 31.92
CA SER A 443 -19.94 8.36 33.00
C SER A 443 -21.33 8.98 32.83
N PRO A 444 -22.36 8.53 33.60
CA PRO A 444 -23.65 9.21 33.60
C PRO A 444 -23.55 10.50 34.44
N SER A 445 -24.02 11.55 33.83
CA SER A 445 -24.38 12.80 34.49
C SER A 445 -25.25 12.57 35.73
N ASN A 446 -24.64 12.64 36.92
CA ASN A 446 -25.33 12.82 38.17
C ASN A 446 -24.64 13.96 38.93
N LEU A 447 -25.09 15.16 38.73
CA LEU A 447 -24.88 16.25 39.69
C LEU A 447 -26.09 17.17 39.72
N THR A 448 -26.90 16.95 40.78
CA THR A 448 -27.46 17.92 41.70
C THR A 448 -28.51 18.88 41.23
N GLN A 449 -29.71 18.59 41.63
CA GLN A 449 -30.73 19.62 41.97
C GLN A 449 -30.30 20.35 43.25
N PRO A 450 -30.39 21.68 43.34
CA PRO A 450 -30.36 22.36 44.60
C PRO A 450 -31.80 22.40 45.20
N ALA A 451 -31.90 21.94 46.44
CA ALA A 451 -33.11 22.09 47.25
C ALA A 451 -33.41 23.58 47.53
N SER A 452 -34.57 24.04 47.12
CA SER A 452 -35.18 25.26 47.59
C SER A 452 -35.83 24.99 48.95
N GLY A 453 -35.38 25.68 49.96
CA GLY A 453 -36.05 25.79 51.25
C GLY A 453 -36.27 27.23 51.56
N THR A 454 -37.53 27.63 51.58
CA THR A 454 -38.04 28.81 52.31
C THR A 454 -38.43 28.43 53.71
N PRO A 455 -38.64 29.36 54.65
CA PRO A 455 -39.46 30.53 54.55
C PRO A 455 -38.74 31.85 54.45
#